data_84038c5f61f6a5c69f7004825834d387
#
_entry.id   84038c5f61f6a5c69f7004825834d387
#
_cell.length_a   1.000
_cell.length_b   1.000
_cell.length_c   1.000
_cell.angle_alpha   90.00
_cell.angle_beta   90.00
_cell.angle_gamma   90.00
#
_symmetry.space_group_name_H-M   'P 1'
#
loop_
_entity.id
_entity.type
_entity.pdbx_description
1 polymer ?
#
loop_
_entity_poly.entity_id
_entity_poly.type
_entity_poly.pdbx_seq_one_letter_code
_entity_poly.pdbx_strand_id
1 'polypeptide(L)'
;KFGRNSDHRKAMLRNLATSVIMYGKVETTEAKAKDMRSVVDELITLGKKGDLAARRQAAAFVRNVVADEKTGQTVLKKLFEEVAPKYADRKGGYTRVVKTGVRRGDAAPMAYIELV
;
A
#
# COMPACT_ATOMS: atom_id res chain seq x y z
N LYS A 1 19.32 15.22 9.12
CA LYS A 1 18.72 14.03 9.69
C LYS A 1 17.59 13.50 8.84
N PHE A 2 16.61 14.32 8.59
CA PHE A 2 15.50 13.93 7.73
C PHE A 2 15.93 13.76 6.28
N GLY A 3 16.87 14.57 5.81
CA GLY A 3 17.41 14.45 4.47
C GLY A 3 18.10 13.10 4.27
N ARG A 4 18.90 12.68 5.24
CA ARG A 4 19.59 11.38 5.18
C ARG A 4 18.60 10.22 5.18
N ASN A 5 17.48 10.36 5.91
CA ASN A 5 16.49 9.29 6.08
C ASN A 5 15.39 9.30 5.02
N SER A 6 15.36 10.30 4.12
CA SER A 6 14.27 10.40 3.16
C SER A 6 14.25 9.24 2.17
N ASP A 7 15.42 8.80 1.68
CA ASP A 7 15.49 7.65 0.77
C ASP A 7 15.09 6.36 1.48
N HIS A 8 15.53 6.20 2.72
CA HIS A 8 15.16 5.06 3.53
C HIS A 8 13.65 5.04 3.81
N ARG A 9 13.09 6.19 4.16
CA ARG A 9 11.66 6.34 4.38
C ARG A 9 10.88 6.00 3.12
N LYS A 10 11.32 6.49 1.97
CA LYS A 10 10.68 6.22 0.69
C LYS A 10 10.69 4.72 0.36
N ALA A 11 11.82 4.07 0.59
CA ALA A 11 11.94 2.63 0.38
C ALA A 11 10.99 1.85 1.30
N MET A 12 10.89 2.26 2.56
CA MET A 12 9.98 1.65 3.52
C MET A 12 8.52 1.82 3.11
N LEU A 13 8.14 3.01 2.67
CA LEU A 13 6.78 3.29 2.23
C LEU A 13 6.42 2.45 0.99
N ARG A 14 7.36 2.30 0.06
CA ARG A 14 7.16 1.45 -1.11
C ARG A 14 6.94 0.00 -0.73
N ASN A 15 7.73 -0.51 0.21
CA ASN A 15 7.59 -1.89 0.68
C ASN A 15 6.26 -2.12 1.38
N LEU A 16 5.86 -1.18 2.25
CA LEU A 16 4.59 -1.29 2.97
C LEU A 16 3.39 -1.22 2.03
N ALA A 17 3.41 -0.28 1.09
CA ALA A 17 2.33 -0.15 0.12
C ALA A 17 2.20 -1.41 -0.74
N THR A 18 3.33 -1.94 -1.19
CA THR A 18 3.36 -3.20 -1.96
C THR A 18 2.72 -4.33 -1.14
N SER A 19 3.06 -4.42 0.14
CA SER A 19 2.52 -5.46 1.03
C SER A 19 1.02 -5.30 1.26
N VAL A 20 0.52 -4.07 1.39
CA VAL A 20 -0.92 -3.84 1.57
C VAL A 20 -1.67 -4.32 0.33
N ILE A 21 -1.18 -4.03 -0.86
CA ILE A 21 -1.82 -4.48 -2.09
C ILE A 21 -1.74 -6.00 -2.21
N MET A 22 -0.59 -6.58 -1.86
CA MET A 22 -0.38 -8.02 -1.96
C MET A 22 -1.25 -8.81 -0.98
N TYR A 23 -1.30 -8.40 0.27
CA TYR A 23 -1.96 -9.16 1.35
C TYR A 23 -3.27 -8.57 1.82
N GLY A 24 -3.60 -7.35 1.42
CA GLY A 24 -4.82 -6.66 1.82
C GLY A 24 -4.75 -6.00 3.19
N LYS A 25 -3.76 -6.33 3.99
CA LYS A 25 -3.66 -5.85 5.37
C LYS A 25 -2.22 -6.02 5.88
N VAL A 26 -1.72 -5.00 6.56
CA VAL A 26 -0.37 -5.04 7.16
C VAL A 26 -0.41 -4.38 8.52
N GLU A 27 0.22 -5.00 9.52
CA GLU A 27 0.40 -4.38 10.81
C GLU A 27 1.72 -3.59 10.83
N THR A 28 1.66 -2.37 11.34
CA THR A 28 2.83 -1.50 11.49
C THR A 28 2.57 -0.52 12.62
N THR A 29 3.47 0.44 12.83
CA THR A 29 3.21 1.49 13.81
C THR A 29 2.05 2.35 13.32
N GLU A 30 1.30 2.94 14.27
CA GLU A 30 0.15 3.78 13.94
C GLU A 30 0.54 4.93 13.03
N ALA A 31 1.70 5.57 13.29
CA ALA A 31 2.18 6.69 12.47
C ALA A 31 2.42 6.27 11.03
N LYS A 32 3.07 5.13 10.81
CA LYS A 32 3.33 4.61 9.46
C LYS A 32 2.03 4.19 8.76
N ALA A 33 1.10 3.59 9.50
CA ALA A 33 -0.19 3.21 8.94
C ALA A 33 -0.96 4.42 8.44
N LYS A 34 -0.95 5.52 9.20
CA LYS A 34 -1.61 6.76 8.78
C LYS A 34 -0.95 7.37 7.55
N ASP A 35 0.38 7.33 7.48
CA ASP A 35 1.10 7.80 6.30
C ASP A 35 0.77 6.96 5.07
N MET A 36 0.55 5.67 5.26
CA MET A 36 0.26 4.73 4.17
C MET A 36 -1.11 4.95 3.54
N ARG A 37 -2.08 5.49 4.28
CA ARG A 37 -3.44 5.65 3.75
C ARG A 37 -3.46 6.43 2.45
N SER A 38 -2.82 7.61 2.44
CA SER A 38 -2.79 8.44 1.24
C SER A 38 -2.04 7.77 0.10
N VAL A 39 -0.95 7.08 0.41
CA VAL A 39 -0.13 6.41 -0.59
C VAL A 39 -0.91 5.28 -1.27
N VAL A 40 -1.52 4.41 -0.48
CA VAL A 40 -2.29 3.27 -1.02
C VAL A 40 -3.54 3.76 -1.75
N ASP A 41 -4.23 4.76 -1.19
CA ASP A 41 -5.41 5.34 -1.84
C ASP A 41 -5.04 5.92 -3.22
N GLU A 42 -3.90 6.59 -3.33
CA GLU A 42 -3.41 7.13 -4.59
C GLU A 42 -3.12 6.01 -5.60
N LEU A 43 -2.49 4.92 -5.15
CA LEU A 43 -2.22 3.78 -6.01
C LEU A 43 -3.51 3.15 -6.54
N ILE A 44 -4.52 3.02 -5.69
CA ILE A 44 -5.81 2.47 -6.11
C ILE A 44 -6.51 3.41 -7.10
N THR A 45 -6.39 4.72 -6.88
CA THR A 45 -6.92 5.70 -7.83
C THR A 45 -6.25 5.55 -9.20
N LEU A 46 -4.94 5.36 -9.24
CA LEU A 46 -4.23 5.08 -10.49
C LEU A 46 -4.72 3.79 -11.14
N GLY A 47 -4.95 2.75 -10.33
CA GLY A 47 -5.49 1.48 -10.82
C GLY A 47 -6.86 1.62 -11.42
N LYS A 48 -7.71 2.45 -10.82
CA LYS A 48 -9.05 2.74 -11.34
C LYS A 48 -9.00 3.50 -12.66
N LYS A 49 -8.04 4.40 -12.79
CA LYS A 49 -7.83 5.12 -14.03
C LYS A 49 -7.47 4.18 -15.17
N GLY A 50 -6.59 3.23 -14.89
CA GLY A 50 -6.31 2.09 -15.76
C GLY A 50 -5.59 2.38 -17.07
N ASP A 51 -5.25 3.63 -17.37
CA ASP A 51 -4.55 3.94 -18.61
C ASP A 51 -3.04 3.66 -18.50
N LEU A 52 -2.34 3.76 -19.62
CA LEU A 52 -0.92 3.46 -19.68
C LEU A 52 -0.10 4.40 -18.80
N ALA A 53 -0.44 5.69 -18.77
CA ALA A 53 0.26 6.68 -17.96
C ALA A 53 0.10 6.36 -16.47
N ALA A 54 -1.12 6.01 -16.04
CA ALA A 54 -1.38 5.63 -14.65
C ALA A 54 -0.60 4.37 -14.27
N ARG A 55 -0.55 3.38 -15.18
CA ARG A 55 0.18 2.14 -14.95
C ARG A 55 1.68 2.39 -14.79
N ARG A 56 2.24 3.30 -15.59
CA ARG A 56 3.65 3.67 -15.47
C ARG A 56 3.96 4.37 -14.16
N GLN A 57 3.07 5.25 -13.70
CA GLN A 57 3.22 5.94 -12.42
C GLN A 57 3.19 4.94 -11.27
N ALA A 58 2.24 4.02 -11.28
CA ALA A 58 2.14 2.99 -10.25
C ALA A 58 3.36 2.07 -10.26
N ALA A 59 3.84 1.69 -11.44
CA ALA A 59 5.01 0.81 -11.59
C ALA A 59 6.28 1.46 -11.03
N ALA A 60 6.39 2.78 -11.10
CA ALA A 60 7.53 3.49 -10.54
C ALA A 60 7.58 3.42 -9.02
N PHE A 61 6.45 3.17 -8.36
CA PHE A 61 6.37 3.14 -6.90
C PHE A 61 6.27 1.73 -6.33
N VAL A 62 5.39 0.88 -6.88
CA VAL A 62 5.18 -0.48 -6.39
C VAL A 62 6.40 -1.35 -6.69
N ARG A 63 6.80 -2.17 -5.73
CA ARG A 63 7.91 -3.10 -5.93
C ARG A 63 7.53 -4.15 -6.97
N ASN A 64 8.49 -4.52 -7.80
CA ASN A 64 8.29 -5.53 -8.82
C ASN A 64 8.41 -6.93 -8.21
N VAL A 65 7.35 -7.38 -7.57
CA VAL A 65 7.29 -8.67 -6.87
C VAL A 65 6.12 -9.48 -7.40
N VAL A 66 6.25 -10.78 -7.34
CA VAL A 66 5.18 -11.70 -7.72
C VAL A 66 4.22 -11.83 -6.54
N ALA A 67 2.93 -11.55 -6.79
CA ALA A 67 1.88 -11.66 -5.77
C ALA A 67 1.33 -13.07 -5.68
N ASP A 68 1.26 -13.80 -6.80
CA ASP A 68 0.74 -15.16 -6.86
C ASP A 68 1.73 -16.03 -7.62
N GLU A 69 2.39 -16.92 -6.90
CA GLU A 69 3.40 -17.80 -7.48
C GLU A 69 2.84 -18.79 -8.49
N LYS A 70 1.58 -19.18 -8.33
CA LYS A 70 0.93 -20.14 -9.22
C LYS A 70 0.70 -19.59 -10.62
N THR A 71 0.30 -18.30 -10.67
CA THR A 71 -0.03 -17.64 -11.94
C THR A 71 1.08 -16.73 -12.43
N GLY A 72 2.06 -16.40 -11.57
CA GLY A 72 3.09 -15.43 -11.88
C GLY A 72 2.61 -13.99 -11.85
N GLN A 73 1.40 -13.74 -11.35
CA GLN A 73 0.82 -12.39 -11.29
C GLN A 73 1.67 -11.48 -10.39
N THR A 74 2.08 -10.33 -10.92
CA THR A 74 2.83 -9.35 -10.15
C THR A 74 1.89 -8.50 -9.29
N VAL A 75 2.44 -7.79 -8.29
CA VAL A 75 1.67 -6.89 -7.45
C VAL A 75 1.04 -5.77 -8.28
N LEU A 76 1.78 -5.25 -9.27
CA LEU A 76 1.25 -4.23 -10.17
C LEU A 76 0.02 -4.74 -10.92
N LYS A 77 0.10 -5.94 -11.46
CA LYS A 77 -0.99 -6.56 -12.19
C LYS A 77 -2.19 -6.80 -11.27
N LYS A 78 -1.91 -7.27 -10.04
CA LYS A 78 -2.96 -7.46 -9.03
C LYS A 78 -3.67 -6.14 -8.71
N LEU A 79 -2.91 -5.04 -8.57
CA LEU A 79 -3.49 -3.73 -8.31
C LEU A 79 -4.49 -3.34 -9.39
N PHE A 80 -4.12 -3.49 -10.67
CA PHE A 80 -4.95 -3.04 -11.78
C PHE A 80 -6.08 -4.01 -12.12
N GLU A 81 -5.87 -5.31 -11.96
CA GLU A 81 -6.84 -6.33 -12.38
C GLU A 81 -7.77 -6.80 -11.26
N GLU A 82 -7.33 -6.78 -10.00
CA GLU A 82 -8.12 -7.28 -8.88
C GLU A 82 -8.50 -6.23 -7.87
N VAL A 83 -7.52 -5.44 -7.40
CA VAL A 83 -7.77 -4.52 -6.29
C VAL A 83 -8.60 -3.31 -6.74
N ALA A 84 -8.14 -2.61 -7.77
CA ALA A 84 -8.82 -1.40 -8.23
C ALA A 84 -10.27 -1.66 -8.69
N PRO A 85 -10.57 -2.75 -9.43
CA PRO A 85 -11.95 -3.02 -9.84
C PRO A 85 -12.94 -3.18 -8.68
N LYS A 86 -12.48 -3.63 -7.51
CA LYS A 86 -13.35 -3.75 -6.33
C LYS A 86 -13.90 -2.40 -5.87
N TYR A 87 -13.20 -1.33 -6.20
CA TYR A 87 -13.54 0.01 -5.74
C TYR A 87 -14.06 0.91 -6.86
N ALA A 88 -14.49 0.32 -7.96
CA ALA A 88 -14.95 1.07 -9.13
C ALA A 88 -16.02 2.11 -8.78
N ASP A 89 -16.94 1.75 -7.87
CA ASP A 89 -18.04 2.63 -7.47
C ASP A 89 -17.73 3.48 -6.23
N ARG A 90 -16.52 3.35 -5.68
CA ARG A 90 -16.13 4.07 -4.48
C ARG A 90 -15.22 5.24 -4.85
N LYS A 91 -15.53 6.42 -4.32
CA LYS A 91 -14.82 7.64 -4.72
C LYS A 91 -13.55 7.94 -3.92
N GLY A 92 -13.23 7.11 -2.95
CA GLY A 92 -12.06 7.30 -2.09
C GLY A 92 -12.21 6.50 -0.83
N GLY A 93 -11.27 6.64 0.11
CA GLY A 93 -11.32 5.94 1.37
C GLY A 93 -11.24 4.43 1.19
N TYR A 94 -10.29 3.98 0.37
CA TYR A 94 -10.12 2.55 0.08
C TYR A 94 -9.41 1.78 1.18
N THR A 95 -8.84 2.49 2.14
CA THR A 95 -8.11 1.89 3.24
C THR A 95 -8.64 2.40 4.57
N ARG A 96 -8.40 1.63 5.63
CA ARG A 96 -8.68 2.08 6.99
C ARG A 96 -7.55 1.66 7.92
N VAL A 97 -7.39 2.41 9.00
CA VAL A 97 -6.40 2.14 10.04
C VAL A 97 -7.14 1.69 11.29
N VAL A 98 -6.78 0.51 11.80
CA VAL A 98 -7.40 -0.07 13.00
C VAL A 98 -6.30 -0.22 14.06
N LYS A 99 -6.45 0.47 15.19
CA LYS A 99 -5.49 0.39 16.28
C LYS A 99 -5.53 -0.98 16.92
N THR A 100 -4.35 -1.54 17.17
CA THR A 100 -4.24 -2.88 17.75
C THR A 100 -3.68 -2.90 19.16
N GLY A 101 -3.05 -1.83 19.63
CA GLY A 101 -2.47 -1.76 20.94
C GLY A 101 -1.06 -1.19 20.90
N VAL A 102 -0.22 -1.62 21.84
CA VAL A 102 1.17 -1.16 21.91
C VAL A 102 2.12 -2.33 21.71
N ARG A 103 3.26 -2.03 21.09
CA ARG A 103 4.28 -3.02 20.83
C ARG A 103 5.07 -3.32 22.12
N ARG A 104 5.38 -4.59 22.32
CA ARG A 104 6.22 -5.02 23.42
C ARG A 104 7.61 -4.41 23.25
N GLY A 105 8.19 -3.97 24.33
CA GLY A 105 9.54 -3.44 24.36
C GLY A 105 9.58 -1.93 24.37
N ASP A 106 9.23 -1.29 23.27
CA ASP A 106 9.28 0.17 23.15
C ASP A 106 7.92 0.86 23.34
N ALA A 107 6.85 0.09 23.56
CA ALA A 107 5.50 0.59 23.76
C ALA A 107 4.99 1.48 22.61
N ALA A 108 5.51 1.28 21.40
CA ALA A 108 5.04 2.04 20.23
C ALA A 108 3.58 1.67 19.90
N PRO A 109 2.71 2.65 19.63
CA PRO A 109 1.34 2.35 19.20
C PRO A 109 1.35 1.61 17.86
N MET A 110 0.61 0.52 17.78
CA MET A 110 0.53 -0.31 16.59
C MET A 110 -0.86 -0.24 15.97
N ALA A 111 -0.92 -0.47 14.68
CA ALA A 111 -2.17 -0.48 13.93
C ALA A 111 -2.06 -1.34 12.69
N TYR A 112 -3.20 -1.84 12.22
CA TYR A 112 -3.31 -2.39 10.88
C TYR A 112 -3.71 -1.27 9.92
N ILE A 113 -3.12 -1.29 8.72
CA ILE A 113 -3.73 -0.62 7.58
C ILE A 113 -4.27 -1.73 6.70
N GLU A 114 -5.54 -1.60 6.29
CA GLU A 114 -6.19 -2.64 5.50
C GLU A 114 -7.07 -2.06 4.41
N LEU A 115 -7.25 -2.85 3.37
CA LEU A 115 -8.20 -2.50 2.30
C LEU A 115 -9.62 -2.73 2.81
N VAL A 116 -10.47 -1.78 2.53
CA VAL A 116 -11.89 -1.84 2.98
C VAL A 116 -12.67 -2.91 2.24
#